data_6cd12c279f300ba039ab39439689cf7a
#
_entry.id   6cd12c279f300ba039ab39439689cf7a
#
_cell.length_a   1.000
_cell.length_b   1.000
_cell.length_c   1.000
_cell.angle_alpha   90.00
_cell.angle_beta   90.00
_cell.angle_gamma   90.00
#
_symmetry.space_group_name_H-M   'P 1'
#
loop_
_entity.id
_entity.type
_entity.pdbx_description
1 polymer ?
#
loop_
_entity_poly.entity_id
_entity_poly.type
_entity_poly.pdbx_seq_one_letter_code
_entity_poly.pdbx_strand_id
1 'polypeptide(L)'
;PPPPVVLTPALLESLKVSKIFKDNTQIITSIHFDDTGSKCVTSAQDESLHVYDCYTGKLEKTLFSKKYGVNLARFTHRSTSVVYASTKEDDTLRYLSLHDNKYIRYFRGHEKRVTSLEMSPLDDQFLAGSQDTVRLWDLRSPNCQGALSVMGQPVVAFDPSGLVFAVALGGILRLYDVKSFDQGPFSTARIGDSLGISHTTIYATQIEFSSDGKNLLVTTGSDGHFIVDAYNPSITMFKLVGHHNSTYGSEAFTSGSEACWTPDGKCVVSGSRDGDIFVWDISKAIAVRATEEAERQANGSASVNSNNNSSSSGGGTLNGSNYHLLQDNGELRPFKTLKAHGTPSHIVAFNPKYLMMVSGSTELAFWEPDPNAAVVDALHDFSKGGRH
;
A
#
# COMPACT_ATOMS: atom_id res chain seq x y z
N PRO A 1 4.50 25.77 12.34
CA PRO A 1 4.34 24.86 11.22
C PRO A 1 3.17 25.32 10.35
N PRO A 2 3.23 25.20 9.02
CA PRO A 2 2.09 25.48 8.17
C PRO A 2 0.91 24.58 8.57
N PRO A 3 -0.35 25.02 8.37
CA PRO A 3 -1.50 24.19 8.66
C PRO A 3 -1.44 22.90 7.85
N PRO A 4 -1.93 21.77 8.40
CA PRO A 4 -1.95 20.51 7.67
C PRO A 4 -2.82 20.64 6.42
N VAL A 5 -2.29 20.20 5.28
CA VAL A 5 -3.03 20.17 4.01
C VAL A 5 -3.98 18.97 4.05
N VAL A 6 -5.26 19.22 3.79
CA VAL A 6 -6.24 18.16 3.66
C VAL A 6 -6.19 17.64 2.22
N LEU A 7 -5.96 16.32 2.08
CA LEU A 7 -6.02 15.67 0.79
C LEU A 7 -7.47 15.62 0.29
N THR A 8 -7.74 16.29 -0.82
CA THR A 8 -9.04 16.25 -1.47
C THR A 8 -8.93 15.49 -2.81
N PRO A 9 -10.02 14.89 -3.32
CA PRO A 9 -9.99 14.27 -4.65
C PRO A 9 -9.50 15.23 -5.74
N ALA A 10 -9.92 16.49 -5.71
CA ALA A 10 -9.47 17.51 -6.67
C ALA A 10 -7.95 17.75 -6.60
N LEU A 11 -7.36 17.67 -5.41
CA LEU A 11 -5.91 17.80 -5.24
C LEU A 11 -5.18 16.58 -5.78
N LEU A 12 -5.70 15.37 -5.55
CA LEU A 12 -5.16 14.14 -6.13
C LEU A 12 -5.29 14.14 -7.67
N GLU A 13 -6.38 14.66 -8.20
CA GLU A 13 -6.57 14.82 -9.65
C GLU A 13 -5.58 15.80 -10.29
N SER A 14 -5.07 16.76 -9.51
CA SER A 14 -4.10 17.77 -9.97
C SER A 14 -2.66 17.26 -9.98
N LEU A 15 -2.39 16.05 -9.45
CA LEU A 15 -1.04 15.49 -9.42
C LEU A 15 -0.49 15.34 -10.85
N LYS A 16 0.72 15.82 -11.05
CA LYS A 16 1.48 15.66 -12.29
C LYS A 16 2.94 15.33 -11.99
N VAL A 17 3.60 14.73 -12.96
CA VAL A 17 5.04 14.46 -12.87
C VAL A 17 5.79 15.78 -12.81
N SER A 18 6.47 16.01 -11.70
CA SER A 18 7.34 17.18 -11.47
C SER A 18 8.77 16.89 -11.90
N LYS A 19 9.22 15.64 -11.72
CA LYS A 19 10.57 15.23 -12.06
C LYS A 19 10.65 13.75 -12.40
N ILE A 20 11.54 13.41 -13.36
CA ILE A 20 11.86 12.05 -13.75
C ILE A 20 13.36 11.82 -13.55
N PHE A 21 13.70 10.68 -12.93
CA PHE A 21 15.06 10.21 -12.76
C PHE A 21 15.29 8.96 -13.62
N LYS A 22 16.39 8.91 -14.33
CA LYS A 22 16.80 7.83 -15.24
C LYS A 22 18.10 7.17 -14.79
N ASP A 23 18.27 7.06 -13.48
CA ASP A 23 19.51 6.57 -12.88
C ASP A 23 19.61 5.04 -12.89
N ASN A 24 18.49 4.34 -13.06
CA ASN A 24 18.41 2.89 -13.09
C ASN A 24 18.54 2.35 -14.53
N THR A 25 19.23 1.23 -14.67
CA THR A 25 19.35 0.51 -15.95
C THR A 25 18.33 -0.61 -16.09
N GLN A 26 17.70 -1.01 -14.98
CA GLN A 26 16.67 -2.04 -14.90
C GLN A 26 15.51 -1.59 -14.03
N ILE A 27 14.51 -2.46 -13.90
CA ILE A 27 13.27 -2.17 -13.16
C ILE A 27 13.58 -1.90 -11.69
N ILE A 28 12.98 -0.82 -11.18
CA ILE A 28 12.96 -0.49 -9.76
C ILE A 28 12.01 -1.47 -9.08
N THR A 29 12.47 -2.11 -8.00
CA THR A 29 11.76 -3.21 -7.33
C THR A 29 11.15 -2.81 -5.99
N SER A 30 11.61 -1.75 -5.35
CA SER A 30 10.98 -1.21 -4.15
C SER A 30 11.22 0.28 -3.99
N ILE A 31 10.26 0.93 -3.32
CA ILE A 31 10.33 2.33 -2.90
C ILE A 31 9.96 2.37 -1.41
N HIS A 32 10.66 3.19 -0.64
CA HIS A 32 10.29 3.48 0.73
C HIS A 32 10.73 4.89 1.15
N PHE A 33 9.86 5.59 1.87
CA PHE A 33 10.17 6.87 2.48
C PHE A 33 10.68 6.69 3.92
N ASP A 34 11.48 7.61 4.39
CA ASP A 34 11.80 7.70 5.81
C ASP A 34 10.62 8.31 6.60
N ASP A 35 10.61 8.16 7.91
CA ASP A 35 9.51 8.63 8.79
C ASP A 35 9.23 10.13 8.68
N THR A 36 10.23 10.90 8.29
CA THR A 36 10.10 12.35 8.11
C THR A 36 9.62 12.73 6.71
N GLY A 37 9.57 11.78 5.77
CA GLY A 37 9.27 12.01 4.36
C GLY A 37 10.35 12.79 3.62
N SER A 38 11.48 13.08 4.26
CA SER A 38 12.56 13.87 3.67
C SER A 38 13.39 13.09 2.65
N LYS A 39 13.43 11.78 2.78
CA LYS A 39 14.21 10.88 1.91
C LYS A 39 13.36 9.75 1.36
N CYS A 40 13.69 9.37 0.14
CA CYS A 40 13.16 8.20 -0.53
C CYS A 40 14.31 7.26 -0.89
N VAL A 41 14.19 5.98 -0.56
CA VAL A 41 15.13 4.93 -0.99
C VAL A 41 14.45 4.04 -2.02
N THR A 42 15.17 3.68 -3.06
CA THR A 42 14.75 2.70 -4.06
C THR A 42 15.76 1.56 -4.14
N SER A 43 15.27 0.38 -4.44
CA SER A 43 16.11 -0.73 -4.90
C SER A 43 15.70 -1.15 -6.30
N ALA A 44 16.63 -1.67 -7.08
CA ALA A 44 16.37 -2.08 -8.45
C ALA A 44 17.08 -3.39 -8.83
N GLN A 45 16.64 -4.01 -9.93
CA GLN A 45 17.20 -5.26 -10.43
C GLN A 45 18.65 -5.13 -10.90
N ASP A 46 19.15 -3.92 -11.14
CA ASP A 46 20.56 -3.63 -11.43
C ASP A 46 21.45 -3.62 -10.18
N GLU A 47 20.87 -4.08 -9.04
CA GLU A 47 21.54 -4.20 -7.73
C GLU A 47 21.93 -2.85 -7.12
N SER A 48 21.29 -1.78 -7.59
CA SER A 48 21.46 -0.44 -7.06
C SER A 48 20.49 -0.15 -5.92
N LEU A 49 20.98 0.68 -5.01
CA LEU A 49 20.22 1.42 -4.01
C LEU A 49 20.41 2.91 -4.30
N HIS A 50 19.34 3.62 -4.56
CA HIS A 50 19.38 5.06 -4.74
C HIS A 50 18.66 5.73 -3.58
N VAL A 51 19.23 6.80 -3.06
CA VAL A 51 18.63 7.66 -2.04
C VAL A 51 18.39 9.03 -2.64
N TYR A 52 17.16 9.48 -2.59
CA TYR A 52 16.73 10.77 -3.11
C TYR A 52 16.31 11.68 -1.96
N ASP A 53 16.70 12.93 -2.04
CA ASP A 53 16.19 13.99 -1.19
C ASP A 53 14.85 14.48 -1.76
N CYS A 54 13.78 14.27 -1.01
CA CYS A 54 12.42 14.59 -1.44
C CYS A 54 12.13 16.09 -1.43
N TYR A 55 12.86 16.86 -0.60
CA TYR A 55 12.68 18.29 -0.50
C TYR A 55 13.32 19.04 -1.67
N THR A 56 14.53 18.65 -2.03
CA THR A 56 15.27 19.28 -3.15
C THR A 56 15.03 18.58 -4.49
N GLY A 57 14.41 17.40 -4.47
CA GLY A 57 14.21 16.58 -5.66
C GLY A 57 15.55 16.19 -6.30
N LYS A 58 16.53 15.74 -5.54
CA LYS A 58 17.86 15.36 -6.05
C LYS A 58 18.24 13.96 -5.64
N LEU A 59 18.96 13.26 -6.52
CA LEU A 59 19.68 12.05 -6.16
C LEU A 59 20.80 12.42 -5.18
N GLU A 60 20.72 11.89 -3.95
CA GLU A 60 21.70 12.16 -2.90
C GLU A 60 22.83 11.13 -2.92
N LYS A 61 22.47 9.87 -3.10
CA LYS A 61 23.42 8.77 -3.00
C LYS A 61 23.06 7.59 -3.91
N THR A 62 24.07 6.96 -4.46
CA THR A 62 23.99 5.69 -5.19
C THR A 62 24.90 4.67 -4.53
N LEU A 63 24.36 3.51 -4.20
CA LEU A 63 25.07 2.37 -3.65
C LEU A 63 24.80 1.12 -4.49
N PHE A 64 25.73 0.20 -4.54
CA PHE A 64 25.57 -1.06 -5.26
C PHE A 64 25.84 -2.26 -4.36
N SER A 65 24.93 -3.22 -4.39
CA SER A 65 25.06 -4.52 -3.71
C SER A 65 25.30 -5.65 -4.73
N LYS A 66 26.31 -5.49 -5.58
CA LYS A 66 26.56 -6.41 -6.72
C LYS A 66 26.79 -7.86 -6.32
N LYS A 67 27.41 -8.08 -5.16
CA LYS A 67 27.68 -9.44 -4.67
C LYS A 67 26.42 -10.11 -4.14
N TYR A 68 25.61 -9.38 -3.40
CA TYR A 68 24.48 -9.97 -2.64
C TYR A 68 23.11 -9.68 -3.25
N GLY A 69 23.06 -8.75 -4.21
CA GLY A 69 21.81 -8.23 -4.73
C GLY A 69 21.07 -7.40 -3.68
N VAL A 70 19.97 -6.79 -4.08
CA VAL A 70 19.13 -5.98 -3.19
C VAL A 70 17.68 -6.01 -3.63
N ASN A 71 16.78 -6.13 -2.67
CA ASN A 71 15.35 -5.92 -2.83
C ASN A 71 14.72 -5.51 -1.50
N LEU A 72 13.49 -4.96 -1.55
CA LEU A 72 12.70 -4.61 -0.38
C LEU A 72 13.44 -3.67 0.58
N ALA A 73 14.16 -2.67 0.04
CA ALA A 73 14.86 -1.71 0.87
C ALA A 73 13.86 -0.90 1.70
N ARG A 74 14.07 -0.85 3.01
CA ARG A 74 13.25 -0.10 3.97
C ARG A 74 14.15 0.77 4.84
N PHE A 75 13.80 2.06 4.99
CA PHE A 75 14.43 2.85 6.04
C PHE A 75 14.10 2.25 7.40
N THR A 76 15.03 2.33 8.30
CA THR A 76 14.74 2.20 9.74
C THR A 76 14.19 3.54 10.24
N HIS A 77 13.89 3.67 11.56
CA HIS A 77 13.52 4.97 12.14
C HIS A 77 14.62 6.05 12.06
N ARG A 78 15.70 5.72 11.36
CA ARG A 78 16.80 6.64 11.07
C ARG A 78 16.97 6.77 9.56
N SER A 79 16.84 7.97 9.04
CA SER A 79 17.03 8.28 7.60
C SER A 79 18.45 8.00 7.08
N THR A 80 19.37 7.59 7.96
CA THR A 80 20.77 7.27 7.64
C THR A 80 21.03 5.78 7.51
N SER A 81 20.03 4.92 7.64
CA SER A 81 20.21 3.47 7.58
C SER A 81 19.00 2.74 7.02
N VAL A 82 19.26 1.63 6.37
CA VAL A 82 18.24 0.79 5.71
C VAL A 82 18.44 -0.68 6.04
N VAL A 83 17.33 -1.42 6.04
CA VAL A 83 17.33 -2.88 6.00
C VAL A 83 16.87 -3.30 4.60
N TYR A 84 17.50 -4.33 4.04
CA TYR A 84 17.09 -4.88 2.77
C TYR A 84 17.28 -6.39 2.69
N ALA A 85 16.58 -7.03 1.78
CA ALA A 85 16.71 -8.44 1.49
C ALA A 85 17.75 -8.68 0.39
N SER A 86 18.64 -9.64 0.61
CA SER A 86 19.57 -10.11 -0.42
C SER A 86 18.81 -10.92 -1.48
N THR A 87 19.30 -10.86 -2.70
CA THR A 87 18.70 -11.60 -3.84
C THR A 87 19.66 -12.57 -4.49
N LYS A 88 20.93 -12.57 -4.05
CA LYS A 88 22.03 -13.39 -4.55
C LYS A 88 22.84 -13.93 -3.37
N GLU A 89 23.57 -15.00 -3.60
CA GLU A 89 24.51 -15.67 -2.67
C GLU A 89 23.84 -16.28 -1.43
N ASP A 90 22.96 -15.53 -0.77
CA ASP A 90 22.23 -15.98 0.42
C ASP A 90 20.89 -15.22 0.57
N ASP A 91 20.04 -15.65 1.51
CA ASP A 91 18.77 -15.04 1.86
C ASP A 91 18.87 -14.16 3.12
N THR A 92 20.08 -13.67 3.42
CA THR A 92 20.35 -12.82 4.58
C THR A 92 19.73 -11.44 4.41
N LEU A 93 19.08 -10.96 5.46
CA LEU A 93 18.68 -9.55 5.54
C LEU A 93 19.88 -8.75 6.05
N ARG A 94 20.09 -7.59 5.44
CA ARG A 94 21.26 -6.76 5.70
C ARG A 94 20.86 -5.39 6.19
N TYR A 95 21.41 -5.02 7.33
CA TYR A 95 21.27 -3.69 7.93
C TYR A 95 22.49 -2.85 7.53
N LEU A 96 22.25 -1.82 6.73
CA LEU A 96 23.28 -1.00 6.08
C LEU A 96 23.22 0.44 6.58
N SER A 97 24.37 0.99 6.96
CA SER A 97 24.54 2.42 7.16
C SER A 97 24.73 3.11 5.79
N LEU A 98 23.87 4.07 5.51
CA LEU A 98 23.96 4.89 4.30
C LEU A 98 25.05 5.96 4.42
N HIS A 99 25.50 6.29 5.64
CA HIS A 99 26.49 7.32 5.86
C HIS A 99 27.89 6.89 5.37
N ASP A 100 28.35 5.73 5.82
CA ASP A 100 29.70 5.23 5.57
C ASP A 100 29.71 3.95 4.71
N ASN A 101 28.56 3.52 4.20
CA ASN A 101 28.37 2.32 3.38
C ASN A 101 28.92 1.05 4.06
N LYS A 102 28.67 0.91 5.37
CA LYS A 102 29.06 -0.27 6.14
C LYS A 102 27.86 -1.03 6.62
N TYR A 103 28.00 -2.36 6.62
CA TYR A 103 27.00 -3.22 7.25
C TYR A 103 27.07 -3.11 8.76
N ILE A 104 25.94 -2.76 9.38
CA ILE A 104 25.78 -2.67 10.83
C ILE A 104 25.51 -4.06 11.38
N ARG A 105 24.64 -4.83 10.69
CA ARG A 105 24.23 -6.16 11.13
C ARG A 105 23.73 -7.03 9.98
N TYR A 106 23.78 -8.34 10.22
CA TYR A 106 23.24 -9.37 9.35
C TYR A 106 22.20 -10.18 10.14
N PHE A 107 21.02 -10.41 9.53
CA PHE A 107 19.98 -11.25 10.11
C PHE A 107 19.89 -12.52 9.27
N ARG A 108 20.43 -13.61 9.84
CA ARG A 108 20.51 -14.91 9.17
C ARG A 108 19.46 -15.85 9.75
N GLY A 109 18.82 -16.64 8.89
CA GLY A 109 17.84 -17.63 9.33
C GLY A 109 16.81 -17.98 8.26
N HIS A 110 16.53 -17.10 7.29
CA HIS A 110 15.74 -17.48 6.13
C HIS A 110 16.54 -18.44 5.25
N GLU A 111 15.89 -19.51 4.80
CA GLU A 111 16.44 -20.53 3.89
C GLU A 111 15.88 -20.41 2.49
N LYS A 112 14.97 -19.47 2.30
CA LYS A 112 14.31 -19.12 1.05
C LYS A 112 14.30 -17.62 0.89
N ARG A 113 14.19 -17.19 -0.38
CA ARG A 113 14.14 -15.77 -0.72
C ARG A 113 13.07 -15.04 0.06
N VAL A 114 13.46 -13.92 0.65
CA VAL A 114 12.55 -13.01 1.33
C VAL A 114 11.76 -12.22 0.29
N THR A 115 10.45 -12.26 0.41
CA THR A 115 9.51 -11.64 -0.54
C THR A 115 8.66 -10.53 0.09
N SER A 116 8.72 -10.38 1.41
CA SER A 116 8.03 -9.31 2.13
C SER A 116 8.87 -8.84 3.30
N LEU A 117 8.95 -7.53 3.51
CA LEU A 117 9.71 -6.91 4.59
C LEU A 117 9.00 -5.65 5.03
N GLU A 118 8.71 -5.53 6.34
CA GLU A 118 8.01 -4.39 6.90
C GLU A 118 8.61 -4.00 8.24
N MET A 119 8.85 -2.70 8.45
CA MET A 119 9.32 -2.16 9.73
C MET A 119 8.14 -1.93 10.67
N SER A 120 8.33 -2.21 11.96
CA SER A 120 7.35 -1.82 12.99
C SER A 120 7.22 -0.29 13.01
N PRO A 121 6.00 0.27 13.08
CA PRO A 121 5.83 1.72 13.18
C PRO A 121 6.16 2.26 14.59
N LEU A 122 6.38 1.36 15.57
CA LEU A 122 6.51 1.72 16.98
C LEU A 122 7.94 1.62 17.50
N ASP A 123 8.71 0.64 17.03
CA ASP A 123 10.01 0.29 17.59
C ASP A 123 10.98 -0.26 16.53
N ASP A 124 12.18 -0.66 16.97
CA ASP A 124 13.23 -1.22 16.12
C ASP A 124 12.98 -2.67 15.66
N GLN A 125 11.75 -3.17 15.74
CA GLN A 125 11.39 -4.50 15.22
C GLN A 125 11.01 -4.43 13.74
N PHE A 126 11.10 -5.57 13.08
CA PHE A 126 10.61 -5.71 11.70
C PHE A 126 10.22 -7.16 11.38
N LEU A 127 9.29 -7.31 10.48
CA LEU A 127 8.84 -8.59 9.94
C LEU A 127 9.49 -8.86 8.59
N ALA A 128 9.82 -10.12 8.35
CA ALA A 128 10.26 -10.58 7.05
C ALA A 128 9.57 -11.91 6.71
N GLY A 129 8.96 -11.96 5.53
CA GLY A 129 8.30 -13.15 4.99
C GLY A 129 9.12 -13.80 3.89
N SER A 130 9.33 -15.10 3.96
CA SER A 130 9.90 -15.93 2.92
C SER A 130 8.97 -17.11 2.61
N GLN A 131 9.26 -17.93 1.60
CA GLN A 131 8.38 -19.03 1.18
C GLN A 131 8.12 -20.11 2.24
N ASP A 132 8.84 -20.12 3.32
CA ASP A 132 8.78 -21.13 4.39
C ASP A 132 8.44 -20.53 5.75
N THR A 133 8.76 -19.27 5.98
CA THR A 133 8.64 -18.66 7.30
C THR A 133 8.30 -17.17 7.23
N VAL A 134 7.57 -16.72 8.25
CA VAL A 134 7.55 -15.30 8.66
C VAL A 134 8.36 -15.17 9.92
N ARG A 135 9.31 -14.24 9.97
CA ARG A 135 10.21 -14.02 11.09
C ARG A 135 10.11 -12.60 11.61
N LEU A 136 10.08 -12.51 12.94
CA LEU A 136 10.18 -11.24 13.67
C LEU A 136 11.64 -11.03 14.09
N TRP A 137 12.17 -9.88 13.77
CA TRP A 137 13.54 -9.45 14.05
C TRP A 137 13.56 -8.16 14.86
N ASP A 138 14.70 -7.88 15.48
CA ASP A 138 14.98 -6.64 16.19
C ASP A 138 16.34 -6.10 15.71
N LEU A 139 16.38 -4.83 15.28
CA LEU A 139 17.62 -4.19 14.80
C LEU A 139 18.76 -4.23 15.82
N ARG A 140 18.44 -4.37 17.10
CA ARG A 140 19.40 -4.39 18.22
C ARG A 140 20.03 -5.74 18.44
N SER A 141 19.44 -6.83 17.90
CA SER A 141 19.91 -8.22 18.08
C SER A 141 20.07 -8.93 16.73
N PRO A 142 21.14 -9.72 16.52
CA PRO A 142 21.25 -10.54 15.31
C PRO A 142 20.33 -11.78 15.34
N ASN A 143 19.74 -12.09 16.50
CA ASN A 143 18.93 -13.29 16.69
C ASN A 143 17.47 -13.04 16.31
N CYS A 144 16.87 -14.02 15.64
CA CYS A 144 15.44 -14.03 15.38
C CYS A 144 14.66 -14.03 16.71
N GLN A 145 13.70 -13.14 16.84
CA GLN A 145 12.85 -13.02 18.02
C GLN A 145 11.73 -14.05 18.01
N GLY A 146 11.30 -14.45 16.82
CA GLY A 146 10.30 -15.48 16.63
C GLY A 146 10.04 -15.80 15.18
N ALA A 147 9.46 -16.97 14.93
CA ALA A 147 9.18 -17.44 13.59
C ALA A 147 7.83 -18.16 13.52
N LEU A 148 7.11 -17.92 12.45
CA LEU A 148 5.90 -18.65 12.06
C LEU A 148 6.24 -19.51 10.85
N SER A 149 6.01 -20.81 10.94
CA SER A 149 6.10 -21.69 9.78
C SER A 149 4.89 -21.49 8.87
N VAL A 150 5.12 -21.20 7.62
CA VAL A 150 4.11 -21.02 6.60
C VAL A 150 4.53 -21.76 5.33
N MET A 151 3.57 -22.18 4.52
CA MET A 151 3.87 -22.80 3.21
C MET A 151 3.33 -21.92 2.11
N GLY A 152 4.19 -21.32 1.32
CA GLY A 152 3.84 -20.43 0.22
C GLY A 152 4.58 -19.08 0.32
N GLN A 153 4.06 -18.04 -0.31
CA GLN A 153 4.64 -16.69 -0.29
C GLN A 153 3.82 -15.78 0.63
N PRO A 154 4.18 -15.66 1.91
CA PRO A 154 3.49 -14.78 2.83
C PRO A 154 3.85 -13.32 2.54
N VAL A 155 2.87 -12.46 2.67
CA VAL A 155 3.05 -11.01 2.73
C VAL A 155 2.63 -10.52 4.12
N VAL A 156 3.37 -9.54 4.64
CA VAL A 156 3.23 -9.09 6.04
C VAL A 156 3.05 -7.59 6.10
N ALA A 157 2.31 -7.13 7.11
CA ALA A 157 2.20 -5.72 7.45
C ALA A 157 1.92 -5.55 8.94
N PHE A 158 2.47 -4.50 9.55
CA PHE A 158 2.07 -4.04 10.88
C PHE A 158 0.84 -3.14 10.79
N ASP A 159 0.01 -3.19 11.82
CA ASP A 159 -1.00 -2.16 12.02
C ASP A 159 -0.35 -0.84 12.49
N PRO A 160 -1.00 0.32 12.33
CA PRO A 160 -0.41 1.61 12.72
C PRO A 160 -0.07 1.73 14.21
N SER A 161 -0.66 0.91 15.07
CA SER A 161 -0.33 0.88 16.51
C SER A 161 0.92 0.03 16.82
N GLY A 162 1.40 -0.78 15.88
CA GLY A 162 2.50 -1.74 16.09
C GLY A 162 2.19 -2.88 17.07
N LEU A 163 0.92 -3.06 17.45
CA LEU A 163 0.50 -4.12 18.38
C LEU A 163 0.02 -5.38 17.67
N VAL A 164 -0.44 -5.23 16.45
CA VAL A 164 -0.96 -6.29 15.59
C VAL A 164 -0.13 -6.36 14.31
N PHE A 165 0.02 -7.54 13.77
CA PHE A 165 0.48 -7.70 12.40
C PHE A 165 -0.41 -8.66 11.63
N ALA A 166 -0.49 -8.41 10.34
CA ALA A 166 -1.22 -9.23 9.40
C ALA A 166 -0.26 -10.10 8.59
N VAL A 167 -0.69 -11.31 8.27
CA VAL A 167 -0.03 -12.21 7.33
C VAL A 167 -1.08 -12.65 6.32
N ALA A 168 -0.88 -12.33 5.05
CA ALA A 168 -1.68 -12.90 3.99
C ALA A 168 -0.90 -13.96 3.24
N LEU A 169 -1.56 -15.07 2.97
CA LEU A 169 -1.03 -16.20 2.23
C LEU A 169 -2.06 -16.64 1.19
N GLY A 170 -1.80 -16.33 -0.08
CA GLY A 170 -2.81 -16.42 -1.11
C GLY A 170 -4.00 -15.52 -0.77
N GLY A 171 -5.20 -16.07 -0.73
CA GLY A 171 -6.43 -15.38 -0.31
C GLY A 171 -6.80 -15.56 1.16
N ILE A 172 -5.89 -16.04 2.00
CA ILE A 172 -6.13 -16.22 3.44
C ILE A 172 -5.38 -15.15 4.22
N LEU A 173 -6.11 -14.37 5.02
CA LEU A 173 -5.60 -13.32 5.89
C LEU A 173 -5.65 -13.80 7.35
N ARG A 174 -4.56 -13.60 8.08
CA ARG A 174 -4.44 -13.92 9.51
C ARG A 174 -3.91 -12.73 10.26
N LEU A 175 -4.51 -12.43 11.42
CA LEU A 175 -4.07 -11.37 12.31
C LEU A 175 -3.47 -11.97 13.58
N TYR A 176 -2.34 -11.43 13.99
CA TYR A 176 -1.57 -11.87 15.14
C TYR A 176 -1.31 -10.69 16.08
N ASP A 177 -1.33 -10.96 17.37
CA ASP A 177 -0.78 -10.05 18.38
C ASP A 177 0.75 -10.17 18.38
N VAL A 178 1.46 -9.04 18.34
CA VAL A 178 2.93 -9.01 18.25
C VAL A 178 3.60 -9.68 19.48
N LYS A 179 2.98 -9.59 20.66
CA LYS A 179 3.55 -10.12 21.91
C LYS A 179 3.26 -11.59 22.13
N SER A 180 2.20 -12.11 21.50
CA SER A 180 1.71 -13.48 21.71
C SER A 180 1.46 -14.23 20.41
N PHE A 181 2.20 -13.92 19.35
CA PHE A 181 2.02 -14.53 18.03
C PHE A 181 2.30 -16.06 18.02
N ASP A 182 3.05 -16.58 18.98
CA ASP A 182 3.30 -17.99 19.22
C ASP A 182 2.03 -18.78 19.59
N GLN A 183 1.01 -18.11 20.11
CA GLN A 183 -0.29 -18.72 20.41
C GLN A 183 -1.17 -18.90 19.17
N GLY A 184 -0.72 -18.43 18.01
CA GLY A 184 -1.46 -18.47 16.75
C GLY A 184 -2.24 -17.19 16.45
N PRO A 185 -2.92 -17.14 15.30
CA PRO A 185 -3.70 -15.97 14.91
C PRO A 185 -4.97 -15.84 15.76
N PHE A 186 -5.27 -14.63 16.21
CA PHE A 186 -6.55 -14.37 16.89
C PHE A 186 -7.70 -14.19 15.89
N SER A 187 -7.39 -13.94 14.61
CA SER A 187 -8.38 -13.87 13.53
C SER A 187 -7.85 -14.52 12.26
N THR A 188 -8.71 -15.24 11.55
CA THR A 188 -8.42 -15.81 10.23
C THR A 188 -9.62 -15.58 9.33
N ALA A 189 -9.38 -15.03 8.15
CA ALA A 189 -10.41 -14.69 7.19
C ALA A 189 -10.03 -15.12 5.77
N ARG A 190 -11.04 -15.27 4.93
CA ARG A 190 -10.91 -15.57 3.51
C ARG A 190 -11.28 -14.33 2.71
N ILE A 191 -10.30 -13.79 2.01
CA ILE A 191 -10.47 -12.58 1.20
C ILE A 191 -11.41 -12.91 0.02
N GLY A 192 -12.34 -12.02 -0.25
CA GLY A 192 -13.26 -12.13 -1.39
C GLY A 192 -14.55 -12.93 -1.13
N ASP A 193 -14.56 -13.83 -0.13
CA ASP A 193 -15.73 -14.70 0.11
C ASP A 193 -17.03 -13.91 0.31
N SER A 194 -16.98 -12.76 1.02
CA SER A 194 -18.15 -11.89 1.23
C SER A 194 -18.65 -11.19 -0.06
N LEU A 195 -17.83 -11.13 -1.09
CA LEU A 195 -18.19 -10.63 -2.43
C LEU A 195 -18.51 -11.78 -3.42
N GLY A 196 -18.56 -13.03 -2.96
CA GLY A 196 -18.77 -14.20 -3.81
C GLY A 196 -17.56 -14.57 -4.66
N ILE A 197 -16.37 -14.04 -4.34
CA ILE A 197 -15.10 -14.33 -5.02
C ILE A 197 -14.35 -15.40 -4.24
N SER A 198 -13.98 -16.50 -4.90
CA SER A 198 -13.23 -17.56 -4.24
C SER A 198 -11.84 -17.09 -3.82
N HIS A 199 -11.54 -17.21 -2.52
CA HIS A 199 -10.21 -16.89 -1.97
C HIS A 199 -9.10 -17.74 -2.60
N THR A 200 -9.39 -18.90 -3.17
CA THR A 200 -8.40 -19.77 -3.82
C THR A 200 -7.85 -19.20 -5.13
N THR A 201 -8.53 -18.21 -5.71
CA THR A 201 -8.08 -17.50 -6.92
C THR A 201 -7.32 -16.22 -6.62
N ILE A 202 -7.18 -15.86 -5.34
CA ILE A 202 -6.53 -14.63 -4.89
C ILE A 202 -5.10 -14.95 -4.46
N TYR A 203 -4.16 -14.18 -5.00
CA TYR A 203 -2.74 -14.23 -4.63
C TYR A 203 -2.31 -12.85 -4.18
N ALA A 204 -2.29 -12.65 -2.85
CA ALA A 204 -1.80 -11.42 -2.27
C ALA A 204 -0.31 -11.24 -2.57
N THR A 205 0.05 -10.06 -3.10
CA THR A 205 1.45 -9.65 -3.36
C THR A 205 1.94 -8.62 -2.36
N GLN A 206 1.00 -7.90 -1.72
CA GLN A 206 1.27 -6.93 -0.67
C GLN A 206 0.01 -6.79 0.19
N ILE A 207 0.19 -6.42 1.45
CA ILE A 207 -0.87 -5.93 2.32
C ILE A 207 -0.40 -4.66 3.02
N GLU A 208 -1.34 -3.75 3.30
CA GLU A 208 -1.05 -2.48 3.97
C GLU A 208 -2.28 -2.02 4.76
N PHE A 209 -2.10 -1.66 6.01
CA PHE A 209 -3.17 -1.04 6.79
C PHE A 209 -3.36 0.42 6.40
N SER A 210 -4.61 0.89 6.43
CA SER A 210 -4.88 2.32 6.36
C SER A 210 -4.29 3.04 7.58
N SER A 211 -3.99 4.33 7.46
CA SER A 211 -3.36 5.10 8.54
C SER A 211 -4.19 5.17 9.82
N ASP A 212 -5.51 4.97 9.75
CA ASP A 212 -6.41 4.88 10.90
C ASP A 212 -6.59 3.44 11.43
N GLY A 213 -5.96 2.45 10.79
CA GLY A 213 -6.01 1.04 11.16
C GLY A 213 -7.35 0.34 10.92
N LYS A 214 -8.32 0.98 10.26
CA LYS A 214 -9.66 0.42 10.07
C LYS A 214 -9.77 -0.50 8.87
N ASN A 215 -8.96 -0.27 7.85
CA ASN A 215 -9.01 -1.00 6.60
C ASN A 215 -7.66 -1.62 6.26
N LEU A 216 -7.70 -2.72 5.57
CA LEU A 216 -6.54 -3.41 4.99
C LEU A 216 -6.67 -3.37 3.46
N LEU A 217 -5.67 -2.84 2.80
CA LEU A 217 -5.47 -2.99 1.38
C LEU A 217 -4.77 -4.32 1.14
N VAL A 218 -5.35 -5.16 0.29
CA VAL A 218 -4.73 -6.39 -0.20
C VAL A 218 -4.47 -6.23 -1.69
N THR A 219 -3.24 -6.01 -2.03
CA THR A 219 -2.78 -5.96 -3.41
C THR A 219 -2.62 -7.38 -3.95
N THR A 220 -2.97 -7.61 -5.17
CA THR A 220 -2.92 -8.94 -5.77
C THR A 220 -2.21 -8.94 -7.12
N GLY A 221 -1.70 -10.10 -7.51
CA GLY A 221 -1.15 -10.34 -8.84
C GLY A 221 -2.21 -10.47 -9.96
N SER A 222 -3.46 -10.13 -9.71
CA SER A 222 -4.58 -10.18 -10.67
C SER A 222 -5.15 -8.77 -10.93
N ASP A 223 -6.12 -8.67 -11.85
CA ASP A 223 -6.76 -7.40 -12.22
C ASP A 223 -7.76 -6.91 -11.14
N GLY A 224 -7.38 -6.93 -9.89
CA GLY A 224 -8.21 -6.44 -8.80
C GLY A 224 -7.50 -6.48 -7.46
N HIS A 225 -7.51 -5.36 -6.74
CA HIS A 225 -7.09 -5.29 -5.35
C HIS A 225 -8.31 -5.34 -4.44
N PHE A 226 -8.13 -5.62 -3.16
CA PHE A 226 -9.24 -5.76 -2.23
C PHE A 226 -9.08 -4.84 -1.03
N ILE A 227 -10.19 -4.29 -0.56
CA ILE A 227 -10.27 -3.57 0.72
C ILE A 227 -11.03 -4.47 1.69
N VAL A 228 -10.39 -4.76 2.81
CA VAL A 228 -10.90 -5.63 3.87
C VAL A 228 -11.06 -4.81 5.15
N ASP A 229 -12.14 -5.05 5.89
CA ASP A 229 -12.33 -4.45 7.22
C ASP A 229 -11.30 -5.06 8.20
N ALA A 230 -10.48 -4.23 8.82
CA ALA A 230 -9.43 -4.71 9.72
C ALA A 230 -9.96 -5.22 11.06
N TYR A 231 -11.12 -4.74 11.52
CA TYR A 231 -11.77 -5.21 12.75
C TYR A 231 -12.57 -6.50 12.53
N ASN A 232 -13.16 -6.66 11.33
CA ASN A 232 -13.82 -7.88 10.91
C ASN A 232 -13.30 -8.35 9.55
N PRO A 233 -12.14 -9.01 9.51
CA PRO A 233 -11.49 -9.40 8.26
C PRO A 233 -12.29 -10.40 7.40
N SER A 234 -13.39 -10.97 7.93
CA SER A 234 -14.33 -11.76 7.13
C SER A 234 -15.13 -10.91 6.14
N ILE A 235 -15.12 -9.59 6.29
CA ILE A 235 -15.79 -8.65 5.40
C ILE A 235 -14.76 -8.07 4.43
N THR A 236 -14.77 -8.55 3.19
CA THR A 236 -14.15 -7.85 2.07
C THR A 236 -15.13 -6.79 1.59
N MET A 237 -14.76 -5.53 1.74
CA MET A 237 -15.63 -4.40 1.46
C MET A 237 -15.74 -4.12 -0.04
N PHE A 238 -14.60 -4.02 -0.72
CA PHE A 238 -14.54 -3.64 -2.13
C PHE A 238 -13.49 -4.45 -2.88
N LYS A 239 -13.75 -4.64 -4.18
CA LYS A 239 -12.76 -5.04 -5.17
C LYS A 239 -12.45 -3.84 -6.05
N LEU A 240 -11.22 -3.34 -6.01
CA LEU A 240 -10.74 -2.23 -6.83
C LEU A 240 -10.42 -2.75 -8.23
N VAL A 241 -11.07 -2.21 -9.24
CA VAL A 241 -10.93 -2.66 -10.64
C VAL A 241 -10.53 -1.51 -11.55
N GLY A 242 -10.10 -1.83 -12.77
CA GLY A 242 -9.81 -0.85 -13.82
C GLY A 242 -8.33 -0.72 -14.16
N HIS A 243 -7.43 -1.15 -13.28
CA HIS A 243 -6.01 -1.30 -13.60
C HIS A 243 -5.74 -2.68 -14.19
N HIS A 244 -4.64 -2.80 -14.91
CA HIS A 244 -4.14 -4.07 -15.45
C HIS A 244 -2.88 -4.48 -14.70
N ASN A 245 -2.85 -5.73 -14.21
CA ASN A 245 -1.69 -6.18 -13.47
C ASN A 245 -0.52 -6.53 -14.39
N SER A 246 0.67 -6.11 -14.00
CA SER A 246 1.91 -6.34 -14.73
C SER A 246 2.50 -7.75 -14.56
N THR A 247 2.01 -8.53 -13.60
CA THR A 247 2.66 -9.78 -13.17
C THR A 247 2.16 -11.05 -13.86
N TYR A 248 1.24 -10.95 -14.79
CA TYR A 248 0.81 -12.14 -15.57
C TYR A 248 1.95 -12.64 -16.49
N GLY A 249 2.64 -13.70 -16.05
CA GLY A 249 3.52 -14.50 -16.91
C GLY A 249 5.04 -14.34 -16.73
N SER A 250 5.53 -13.56 -15.78
CA SER A 250 6.93 -13.60 -15.35
C SER A 250 7.01 -13.90 -13.87
N GLU A 251 8.08 -14.52 -13.41
CA GLU A 251 8.34 -14.77 -11.99
C GLU A 251 7.96 -13.52 -11.19
N ALA A 252 6.90 -13.66 -10.40
CA ALA A 252 6.25 -12.55 -9.73
C ALA A 252 7.25 -11.88 -8.77
N PHE A 253 7.84 -10.79 -9.20
CA PHE A 253 8.55 -9.90 -8.28
C PHE A 253 7.51 -9.21 -7.43
N THR A 254 7.27 -9.74 -6.25
CA THR A 254 6.55 -8.99 -5.22
C THR A 254 7.45 -7.85 -4.77
N SER A 255 7.07 -6.63 -5.07
CA SER A 255 7.84 -5.44 -4.69
C SER A 255 7.47 -4.98 -3.29
N GLY A 256 6.29 -5.37 -2.81
CA GLY A 256 5.71 -4.82 -1.60
C GLY A 256 5.42 -3.32 -1.68
N SER A 257 5.20 -2.81 -2.90
CA SER A 257 4.93 -1.39 -3.17
C SER A 257 4.11 -1.19 -4.45
N GLU A 258 3.33 -2.19 -4.89
CA GLU A 258 2.52 -2.12 -6.11
C GLU A 258 1.35 -1.13 -5.99
N ALA A 259 0.80 -1.01 -4.78
CA ALA A 259 -0.25 -0.05 -4.44
C ALA A 259 -0.01 0.50 -3.04
N CYS A 260 -0.57 1.65 -2.72
CA CYS A 260 -0.47 2.25 -1.41
C CYS A 260 -1.71 3.05 -1.03
N TRP A 261 -1.92 3.25 0.27
CA TRP A 261 -2.85 4.23 0.78
C TRP A 261 -2.30 5.65 0.61
N THR A 262 -3.20 6.62 0.46
CA THR A 262 -2.86 8.02 0.75
C THR A 262 -2.63 8.18 2.26
N PRO A 263 -1.78 9.14 2.70
CA PRO A 263 -1.42 9.31 4.12
C PRO A 263 -2.61 9.55 5.06
N ASP A 264 -3.74 10.04 4.53
CA ASP A 264 -4.98 10.22 5.28
C ASP A 264 -5.88 8.96 5.32
N GLY A 265 -5.45 7.86 4.68
CA GLY A 265 -6.18 6.59 4.63
C GLY A 265 -7.49 6.61 3.87
N LYS A 266 -7.74 7.63 3.02
CA LYS A 266 -9.02 7.79 2.32
C LYS A 266 -9.03 7.26 0.91
N CYS A 267 -7.89 7.35 0.21
CA CYS A 267 -7.76 6.90 -1.17
C CYS A 267 -6.68 5.83 -1.29
N VAL A 268 -6.79 5.02 -2.33
CA VAL A 268 -5.78 4.05 -2.74
C VAL A 268 -5.25 4.44 -4.09
N VAL A 269 -3.95 4.27 -4.27
CA VAL A 269 -3.23 4.52 -5.52
C VAL A 269 -2.53 3.24 -5.94
N SER A 270 -2.61 2.86 -7.22
CA SER A 270 -1.91 1.70 -7.76
C SER A 270 -1.32 2.00 -9.13
N GLY A 271 -0.15 1.45 -9.37
CA GLY A 271 0.41 1.37 -10.71
C GLY A 271 -0.34 0.36 -11.59
N SER A 272 -0.03 0.38 -12.87
CA SER A 272 -0.63 -0.51 -13.87
C SER A 272 0.36 -0.87 -14.96
N ARG A 273 0.08 -1.97 -15.64
CA ARG A 273 0.86 -2.43 -16.80
C ARG A 273 0.91 -1.41 -17.94
N ASP A 274 -0.12 -0.59 -18.07
CA ASP A 274 -0.21 0.45 -19.10
C ASP A 274 0.75 1.61 -18.84
N GLY A 275 1.43 1.62 -17.70
CA GLY A 275 2.27 2.72 -17.24
C GLY A 275 1.47 3.82 -16.53
N ASP A 276 0.16 3.69 -16.47
CA ASP A 276 -0.73 4.63 -15.81
C ASP A 276 -0.84 4.35 -14.30
N ILE A 277 -1.30 5.35 -13.56
CA ILE A 277 -1.59 5.23 -12.13
C ILE A 277 -3.07 5.47 -11.91
N PHE A 278 -3.69 4.58 -11.18
CA PHE A 278 -5.12 4.60 -10.88
C PHE A 278 -5.36 5.02 -9.45
N VAL A 279 -6.42 5.79 -9.22
CA VAL A 279 -6.78 6.34 -7.90
C VAL A 279 -8.24 6.03 -7.58
N TRP A 280 -8.49 5.42 -6.40
CA TRP A 280 -9.83 5.09 -5.91
C TRP A 280 -10.12 5.84 -4.61
N ASP A 281 -11.34 6.37 -4.48
CA ASP A 281 -11.83 7.02 -3.25
C ASP A 281 -12.59 6.00 -2.40
N ILE A 282 -11.89 5.45 -1.42
CA ILE A 282 -12.41 4.43 -0.51
C ILE A 282 -13.36 5.05 0.51
N SER A 283 -13.02 6.24 1.02
CA SER A 283 -13.84 6.91 2.03
C SER A 283 -15.24 7.24 1.52
N LYS A 284 -15.33 7.69 0.27
CA LYS A 284 -16.61 7.97 -0.38
C LYS A 284 -17.39 6.68 -0.66
N ALA A 285 -16.72 5.61 -1.09
CA ALA A 285 -17.34 4.32 -1.32
C ALA A 285 -17.94 3.74 0.00
N ILE A 286 -17.21 3.84 1.11
CA ILE A 286 -17.70 3.43 2.44
C ILE A 286 -18.93 4.25 2.84
N ALA A 287 -18.91 5.57 2.65
CA ALA A 287 -20.03 6.45 3.00
C ALA A 287 -21.29 6.12 2.19
N VAL A 288 -21.15 5.88 0.88
CA VAL A 288 -22.26 5.48 0.01
C VAL A 288 -22.86 4.15 0.46
N ARG A 289 -22.03 3.14 0.70
CA ARG A 289 -22.50 1.83 1.16
C ARG A 289 -23.25 1.91 2.49
N ALA A 290 -22.74 2.68 3.44
CA ALA A 290 -23.40 2.88 4.73
C ALA A 290 -24.78 3.54 4.57
N THR A 291 -24.91 4.49 3.64
CA THR A 291 -26.20 5.15 3.34
C THR A 291 -27.18 4.15 2.73
N GLU A 292 -26.77 3.34 1.75
CA GLU A 292 -27.61 2.32 1.11
C GLU A 292 -28.07 1.24 2.11
N GLU A 293 -27.20 0.82 3.02
CA GLU A 293 -27.55 -0.13 4.08
C GLU A 293 -28.57 0.45 5.05
N ALA A 294 -28.42 1.71 5.43
CA ALA A 294 -29.39 2.41 6.28
C ALA A 294 -30.78 2.54 5.62
N GLU A 295 -30.81 2.88 4.33
CA GLU A 295 -32.06 2.96 3.55
C GLU A 295 -32.74 1.59 3.41
N ARG A 296 -31.99 0.52 3.16
CA ARG A 296 -32.52 -0.85 3.11
C ARG A 296 -33.14 -1.27 4.45
N GLN A 297 -32.48 -0.95 5.57
CA GLN A 297 -33.00 -1.23 6.91
C GLN A 297 -34.30 -0.44 7.22
N ALA A 298 -34.33 0.84 6.85
CA ALA A 298 -35.51 1.68 7.03
C ALA A 298 -36.71 1.17 6.22
N ASN A 299 -36.49 0.80 4.95
CA ASN A 299 -37.53 0.27 4.08
C ASN A 299 -37.98 -1.16 4.48
N GLY A 300 -37.05 -2.01 4.96
CA GLY A 300 -37.37 -3.34 5.49
C GLY A 300 -38.24 -3.30 6.74
N SER A 301 -38.09 -2.30 7.59
CA SER A 301 -38.90 -2.10 8.77
C SER A 301 -40.32 -1.62 8.45
N ALA A 302 -40.49 -0.91 7.33
CA ALA A 302 -41.82 -0.41 6.90
C ALA A 302 -42.69 -1.51 6.26
N SER A 303 -42.08 -2.58 5.72
CA SER A 303 -42.83 -3.67 5.04
C SER A 303 -43.46 -4.71 5.96
N VAL A 304 -43.17 -4.70 7.26
CA VAL A 304 -43.75 -5.65 8.24
C VAL A 304 -45.13 -5.22 8.71
N ASN A 305 -45.56 -3.97 8.45
CA ASN A 305 -46.83 -3.41 8.95
C ASN A 305 -47.93 -3.15 7.91
N SER A 306 -47.84 -3.70 6.69
CA SER A 306 -48.91 -3.54 5.71
C SER A 306 -49.15 -4.81 4.88
N ASN A 307 -49.95 -5.73 5.44
CA ASN A 307 -50.76 -6.62 4.62
C ASN A 307 -51.93 -5.81 4.09
N ASN A 308 -51.88 -5.41 2.80
CA ASN A 308 -53.04 -5.40 1.90
C ASN A 308 -52.66 -4.84 0.51
N ASN A 309 -52.93 -5.66 -0.47
CA ASN A 309 -53.17 -5.41 -1.91
C ASN A 309 -52.99 -3.98 -2.44
N SER A 310 -52.02 -3.83 -3.35
CA SER A 310 -52.30 -3.27 -4.68
C SER A 310 -51.02 -3.26 -5.54
N SER A 311 -51.13 -3.90 -6.70
CA SER A 311 -50.21 -3.80 -7.81
C SER A 311 -50.19 -2.34 -8.32
N SER A 312 -49.05 -1.69 -8.24
CA SER A 312 -48.75 -0.54 -9.08
C SER A 312 -47.23 -0.46 -9.30
N SER A 313 -46.87 -0.69 -10.55
CA SER A 313 -45.57 -0.33 -11.13
C SER A 313 -45.31 1.17 -10.93
N GLY A 314 -44.46 1.49 -9.98
CA GLY A 314 -43.97 2.84 -9.75
C GLY A 314 -42.45 2.82 -9.64
N GLY A 315 -41.76 3.12 -10.74
CA GLY A 315 -40.33 3.42 -10.71
C GLY A 315 -40.10 4.66 -9.85
N GLY A 316 -39.71 4.45 -8.60
CA GLY A 316 -39.23 5.51 -7.71
C GLY A 316 -37.87 5.96 -8.18
N THR A 317 -37.81 7.14 -8.75
CA THR A 317 -36.57 7.86 -9.05
C THR A 317 -35.91 8.21 -7.72
N LEU A 318 -34.92 7.46 -7.30
CA LEU A 318 -34.08 7.77 -6.15
C LEU A 318 -33.19 8.97 -6.51
N ASN A 319 -33.50 10.14 -5.95
CA ASN A 319 -32.60 11.29 -5.90
C ASN A 319 -31.49 11.01 -4.86
N GLY A 320 -30.64 10.04 -5.14
CA GLY A 320 -29.39 9.84 -4.43
C GLY A 320 -28.25 10.19 -5.38
N SER A 321 -27.27 10.92 -4.93
CA SER A 321 -26.05 11.22 -5.68
C SER A 321 -25.42 9.92 -6.16
N ASN A 322 -25.66 9.57 -7.43
CA ASN A 322 -25.17 8.35 -8.06
C ASN A 322 -23.64 8.31 -8.01
N TYR A 323 -23.09 7.61 -7.01
CA TYR A 323 -21.67 7.27 -7.06
C TYR A 323 -21.50 6.10 -8.03
N HIS A 324 -21.58 6.44 -9.31
CA HIS A 324 -21.54 5.49 -10.45
C HIS A 324 -20.26 4.64 -10.52
N LEU A 325 -19.26 4.94 -9.67
CA LEU A 325 -18.00 4.20 -9.61
C LEU A 325 -18.10 2.93 -8.74
N LEU A 326 -19.03 2.90 -7.77
CA LEU A 326 -19.31 1.70 -6.97
C LEU A 326 -20.44 0.90 -7.62
N GLN A 327 -20.21 -0.38 -7.84
CA GLN A 327 -21.18 -1.32 -8.41
C GLN A 327 -21.82 -2.19 -7.31
N ASP A 328 -23.00 -2.72 -7.59
CA ASP A 328 -23.76 -3.55 -6.64
C ASP A 328 -23.02 -4.82 -6.19
N ASN A 329 -22.10 -5.34 -7.02
CA ASN A 329 -21.26 -6.49 -6.71
C ASN A 329 -20.03 -6.15 -5.84
N GLY A 330 -19.91 -4.90 -5.36
CA GLY A 330 -18.78 -4.42 -4.56
C GLY A 330 -17.54 -4.03 -5.37
N GLU A 331 -17.62 -4.01 -6.70
CA GLU A 331 -16.53 -3.50 -7.54
C GLU A 331 -16.51 -1.97 -7.51
N LEU A 332 -15.33 -1.41 -7.24
CA LEU A 332 -15.08 0.03 -7.22
C LEU A 332 -14.15 0.42 -8.36
N ARG A 333 -14.60 1.32 -9.21
CA ARG A 333 -13.83 1.88 -10.32
C ARG A 333 -13.01 3.10 -9.87
N PRO A 334 -11.86 3.37 -10.50
CA PRO A 334 -11.05 4.55 -10.19
C PRO A 334 -11.81 5.84 -10.59
N PHE A 335 -11.66 6.86 -9.77
CA PHE A 335 -12.20 8.19 -10.13
C PHE A 335 -11.20 8.98 -10.97
N LYS A 336 -9.92 8.60 -10.95
CA LYS A 336 -8.86 9.24 -11.74
C LYS A 336 -7.85 8.22 -12.26
N THR A 337 -7.37 8.48 -13.46
CA THR A 337 -6.20 7.85 -14.07
C THR A 337 -5.17 8.91 -14.38
N LEU A 338 -3.95 8.75 -13.87
CA LEU A 338 -2.83 9.65 -14.08
C LEU A 338 -1.88 9.04 -15.11
N LYS A 339 -1.53 9.78 -16.15
CA LYS A 339 -0.57 9.32 -17.16
C LYS A 339 0.85 9.47 -16.65
N ALA A 340 1.57 8.35 -16.49
CA ALA A 340 2.85 8.31 -15.82
C ALA A 340 4.02 7.92 -16.72
N HIS A 341 4.14 6.64 -16.99
CA HIS A 341 5.31 6.05 -17.64
C HIS A 341 4.99 5.53 -19.04
N GLY A 342 5.99 5.54 -19.92
CA GLY A 342 5.90 4.84 -21.21
C GLY A 342 6.09 3.32 -21.10
N THR A 343 6.40 2.82 -19.91
CA THR A 343 6.63 1.41 -19.56
C THR A 343 5.78 1.07 -18.34
N PRO A 344 5.50 -0.22 -18.06
CA PRO A 344 4.69 -0.62 -16.90
C PRO A 344 5.13 0.05 -15.60
N SER A 345 4.20 0.66 -14.87
CA SER A 345 4.43 1.18 -13.52
C SER A 345 4.25 0.05 -12.52
N HIS A 346 5.35 -0.41 -11.92
CA HIS A 346 5.34 -1.57 -11.03
C HIS A 346 5.13 -1.20 -9.58
N ILE A 347 5.50 0.03 -9.21
CA ILE A 347 5.52 0.44 -7.81
C ILE A 347 5.07 1.89 -7.68
N VAL A 348 4.38 2.16 -6.59
CA VAL A 348 3.94 3.50 -6.21
C VAL A 348 4.00 3.65 -4.69
N ALA A 349 4.40 4.82 -4.23
CA ALA A 349 4.40 5.14 -2.80
C ALA A 349 4.03 6.60 -2.59
N PHE A 350 3.21 6.87 -1.58
CA PHE A 350 2.90 8.22 -1.13
C PHE A 350 3.86 8.64 -0.04
N ASN A 351 4.28 9.90 -0.07
CA ASN A 351 5.12 10.46 0.99
C ASN A 351 4.29 10.65 2.26
N PRO A 352 4.77 10.19 3.43
CA PRO A 352 3.97 10.25 4.67
C PRO A 352 3.77 11.67 5.23
N LYS A 353 4.54 12.66 4.77
CA LYS A 353 4.54 14.02 5.33
C LYS A 353 4.34 15.12 4.31
N TYR A 354 4.80 14.92 3.09
CA TYR A 354 4.70 15.91 2.02
C TYR A 354 3.65 15.48 1.01
N LEU A 355 3.00 16.47 0.39
CA LEU A 355 2.04 16.22 -0.67
C LEU A 355 2.78 15.86 -1.98
N MET A 356 3.34 14.69 -1.98
CA MET A 356 4.02 14.11 -3.13
C MET A 356 3.85 12.60 -3.16
N MET A 357 3.93 12.05 -4.34
CA MET A 357 3.91 10.63 -4.61
C MET A 357 5.12 10.28 -5.48
N VAL A 358 5.56 9.05 -5.41
CA VAL A 358 6.63 8.54 -6.27
C VAL A 358 6.13 7.28 -6.97
N SER A 359 6.41 7.15 -8.25
CA SER A 359 6.14 5.93 -9.00
C SER A 359 7.40 5.45 -9.70
N GLY A 360 7.52 4.14 -9.85
CA GLY A 360 8.69 3.51 -10.41
C GLY A 360 8.37 2.50 -11.50
N SER A 361 9.19 2.55 -12.53
CA SER A 361 9.30 1.58 -13.60
C SER A 361 10.78 1.28 -13.82
N THR A 362 11.34 1.48 -15.02
CA THR A 362 12.80 1.65 -15.25
C THR A 362 13.24 3.08 -14.90
N GLU A 363 12.29 4.00 -14.76
CA GLU A 363 12.49 5.38 -14.37
C GLU A 363 11.73 5.64 -13.06
N LEU A 364 12.22 6.58 -12.26
CA LEU A 364 11.54 7.04 -11.06
C LEU A 364 10.90 8.40 -11.34
N ALA A 365 9.60 8.53 -11.11
CA ALA A 365 8.87 9.78 -11.29
C ALA A 365 8.40 10.33 -9.94
N PHE A 366 8.69 11.59 -9.69
CA PHE A 366 8.15 12.37 -8.58
C PHE A 366 6.92 13.13 -9.06
N TRP A 367 5.86 13.07 -8.28
CA TRP A 367 4.57 13.67 -8.54
C TRP A 367 4.24 14.72 -7.50
N GLU A 368 3.83 15.88 -7.94
CA GLU A 368 3.41 17.00 -7.10
C GLU A 368 2.13 17.60 -7.69
N PRO A 369 1.32 18.30 -6.89
CA PRO A 369 0.17 19.02 -7.42
C PRO A 369 0.58 20.02 -8.50
N ASP A 370 -0.25 20.16 -9.52
CA ASP A 370 -0.03 21.21 -10.53
C ASP A 370 -0.13 22.59 -9.86
N PRO A 371 0.95 23.37 -9.82
CA PRO A 371 0.92 24.70 -9.21
C PRO A 371 -0.07 25.65 -9.88
N ASN A 372 -0.51 25.36 -11.12
CA ASN A 372 -1.49 26.17 -11.84
C ASN A 372 -2.94 25.67 -11.67
N ALA A 373 -3.16 24.60 -10.90
CA ALA A 373 -4.51 24.13 -10.63
C ALA A 373 -5.21 25.06 -9.63
N ALA A 374 -6.46 25.44 -9.91
CA ALA A 374 -7.26 26.34 -9.06
C ALA A 374 -7.36 25.88 -7.59
N VAL A 375 -7.25 24.58 -7.34
CA VAL A 375 -7.21 23.96 -6.01
C VAL A 375 -5.94 24.35 -5.23
N VAL A 376 -4.81 24.53 -5.91
CA VAL A 376 -3.53 24.91 -5.29
C VAL A 376 -3.51 26.38 -4.95
N ASP A 377 -4.14 27.23 -5.78
CA ASP A 377 -4.31 28.65 -5.50
C ASP A 377 -5.11 28.88 -4.21
N ALA A 378 -6.16 28.09 -3.96
CA ALA A 378 -6.92 28.12 -2.72
C ALA A 378 -6.07 27.78 -1.47
N LEU A 379 -5.11 26.87 -1.57
CA LEU A 379 -4.17 26.55 -0.48
C LEU A 379 -3.21 27.69 -0.20
N HIS A 380 -2.77 28.41 -1.22
CA HIS A 380 -1.90 29.57 -1.06
C HIS A 380 -2.60 30.79 -0.44
N ASP A 381 -3.91 30.97 -0.71
CA ASP A 381 -4.70 32.05 -0.12
C ASP A 381 -4.94 31.83 1.38
N PHE A 382 -5.17 30.61 1.84
CA PHE A 382 -5.24 30.27 3.26
C PHE A 382 -3.92 30.54 4.01
N SER A 383 -2.77 30.39 3.34
CA SER A 383 -1.46 30.68 3.95
C SER A 383 -1.18 32.18 4.08
N LYS A 384 -1.82 33.02 3.27
CA LYS A 384 -1.67 34.49 3.29
C LYS A 384 -2.69 35.18 4.17
N GLY A 385 -3.88 34.59 4.40
CA GLY A 385 -4.96 35.16 5.21
C GLY A 385 -4.77 35.10 6.73
N GLY A 386 -3.69 34.49 7.21
CA GLY A 386 -3.38 34.37 8.65
C GLY A 386 -2.52 35.48 9.23
N ARG A 387 -2.39 36.63 8.56
CA ARG A 387 -1.70 37.81 9.10
C ARG A 387 -2.69 38.97 9.18
N HIS A 388 -3.50 38.95 10.23
CA HIS A 388 -4.10 40.18 10.83
C HIS A 388 -4.10 40.03 12.34
#